data_d5cefd50350aa9c8e1e4cdca25086730
#
_entry.id   d5cefd50350aa9c8e1e4cdca25086730
#
_cell.length_a   1.000
_cell.length_b   1.000
_cell.length_c   1.000
_cell.angle_alpha   90.00
_cell.angle_beta   90.00
_cell.angle_gamma   90.00
#
_symmetry.space_group_name_H-M   'P 1'
#
loop_
_entity.id
_entity.type
_entity.pdbx_description
1 polymer ?
#
loop_
_entity_poly.entity_id
_entity_poly.type
_entity_poly.pdbx_seq_one_letter_code
_entity_poly.pdbx_strand_id
1 'polypeptide(L)'
;KNAFGGLLHQNRHWAHADIHNTLVDLLRIQYEIHDNVFAVMDGTFAGDGPGPRAMSFKVKNYILASYDQVAIDSISAKLMGFDPMQILKLRIAHEAGLGIAKPSEIKVNGDSIEKQNWNFSKNKNTFASRVQKLIYWGPLKPLEKLLLRTPLVNLAFLASNLYHNAFWLRFIGKSRVRKAFETNWGRLLSSYKIIKP
;
A
#
# COMPACT_ATOMS: atom_id res chain seq x y z
N LYS A 1 3.98 -0.94 7.11
CA LYS A 1 3.96 0.29 6.27
C LYS A 1 3.08 1.39 6.85
N ASN A 2 2.14 1.05 7.70
CA ASN A 2 1.24 2.04 8.30
C ASN A 2 2.02 3.10 9.11
N ALA A 3 3.03 2.68 9.86
CA ALA A 3 3.92 3.55 10.63
C ALA A 3 4.78 4.51 9.77
N PHE A 4 4.94 4.23 8.48
CA PHE A 4 5.79 5.03 7.57
C PHE A 4 5.42 6.52 7.55
N GLY A 5 4.13 6.82 7.60
CA GLY A 5 3.65 8.21 7.59
C GLY A 5 3.78 8.94 8.91
N GLY A 6 3.77 8.21 10.04
CA GLY A 6 3.82 8.77 11.39
C GLY A 6 5.23 8.90 11.95
N LEU A 7 6.11 7.95 11.67
CA LEU A 7 7.46 7.93 12.22
C LEU A 7 8.49 8.68 11.38
N LEU A 8 8.30 8.75 10.06
CA LEU A 8 9.29 9.39 9.19
C LEU A 8 9.00 10.87 8.95
N HIS A 9 10.09 11.64 8.87
CA HIS A 9 10.10 13.05 8.51
C HIS A 9 9.42 13.33 7.15
N GLN A 10 9.08 14.59 6.88
CA GLN A 10 8.46 15.01 5.61
C GLN A 10 9.25 14.59 4.35
N ASN A 11 10.56 14.41 4.44
CA ASN A 11 11.43 13.93 3.37
C ASN A 11 11.41 12.39 3.20
N ARG A 12 10.43 11.71 3.77
CA ARG A 12 10.28 10.25 3.71
C ARG A 12 10.32 9.64 2.30
N HIS A 13 10.12 10.45 1.26
CA HIS A 13 10.25 9.97 -0.12
C HIS A 13 11.67 9.47 -0.44
N TRP A 14 12.71 9.93 0.26
CA TRP A 14 14.08 9.43 0.11
C TRP A 14 14.21 7.94 0.48
N ALA A 15 13.39 7.46 1.40
CA ALA A 15 13.36 6.06 1.80
C ALA A 15 12.95 5.09 0.67
N HIS A 16 12.39 5.61 -0.43
CA HIS A 16 12.03 4.76 -1.57
C HIS A 16 13.23 4.17 -2.29
N ALA A 17 14.43 4.73 -2.11
CA ALA A 17 15.66 4.14 -2.64
C ALA A 17 15.96 2.75 -2.04
N ASP A 18 15.59 2.55 -0.75
CA ASP A 18 15.72 1.29 -0.02
C ASP A 18 14.46 1.02 0.82
N ILE A 19 13.31 1.03 0.17
CA ILE A 19 12.01 0.98 0.85
C ILE A 19 11.77 -0.32 1.62
N HIS A 20 12.30 -1.45 1.15
CA HIS A 20 12.07 -2.74 1.78
C HIS A 20 12.75 -2.84 3.14
N ASN A 21 14.03 -2.48 3.22
CA ASN A 21 14.78 -2.45 4.48
C ASN A 21 14.21 -1.37 5.42
N THR A 22 13.93 -0.16 4.90
CA THR A 22 13.32 0.90 5.71
C THR A 22 12.01 0.45 6.37
N LEU A 23 11.15 -0.30 5.66
CA LEU A 23 9.88 -0.79 6.24
C LEU A 23 10.11 -1.84 7.33
N VAL A 24 11.15 -2.67 7.21
CA VAL A 24 11.53 -3.64 8.22
C VAL A 24 12.11 -2.94 9.46
N ASP A 25 12.97 -1.96 9.28
CA ASP A 25 13.53 -1.17 10.38
C ASP A 25 12.45 -0.39 11.14
N LEU A 26 11.47 0.17 10.42
CA LEU A 26 10.31 0.81 11.06
C LEU A 26 9.49 -0.18 11.88
N LEU A 27 9.38 -1.43 11.47
CA LEU A 27 8.69 -2.45 12.26
C LEU A 27 9.47 -2.79 13.53
N ARG A 28 10.82 -2.91 13.44
CA ARG A 28 11.69 -3.08 14.63
C ARG A 28 11.50 -1.94 15.62
N ILE A 29 11.59 -0.69 15.15
CA ILE A 29 11.36 0.50 15.98
C ILE A 29 9.97 0.45 16.65
N GLN A 30 8.92 0.05 15.93
CA GLN A 30 7.58 -0.09 16.50
C GLN A 30 7.55 -1.09 17.65
N TYR A 31 8.22 -2.23 17.50
CA TYR A 31 8.29 -3.24 18.56
C TYR A 31 9.17 -2.84 19.75
N GLU A 32 10.12 -1.94 19.54
CA GLU A 32 10.95 -1.38 20.63
C GLU A 32 10.22 -0.31 21.43
N ILE A 33 9.36 0.49 20.78
CA ILE A 33 8.70 1.63 21.44
C ILE A 33 7.27 1.34 21.91
N HIS A 34 6.71 0.19 21.56
CA HIS A 34 5.36 -0.22 21.93
C HIS A 34 5.35 -1.66 22.43
N ASP A 35 4.77 -1.89 23.62
CA ASP A 35 4.65 -3.23 24.21
C ASP A 35 3.73 -4.14 23.40
N ASN A 36 2.71 -3.57 22.77
CA ASN A 36 1.74 -4.31 21.97
C ASN A 36 1.39 -3.57 20.69
N VAL A 37 1.61 -4.21 19.55
CA VAL A 37 1.21 -3.69 18.24
C VAL A 37 0.14 -4.60 17.66
N PHE A 38 -1.05 -4.05 17.44
CA PHE A 38 -2.18 -4.77 16.84
C PHE A 38 -2.58 -4.07 15.54
N ALA A 39 -2.77 -4.83 14.48
CA ALA A 39 -3.20 -4.31 13.19
C ALA A 39 -4.57 -4.83 12.81
N VAL A 40 -5.38 -3.95 12.26
CA VAL A 40 -6.64 -4.26 11.59
C VAL A 40 -6.57 -3.74 10.16
N MET A 41 -6.89 -4.59 9.20
CA MET A 41 -7.00 -4.22 7.78
C MET A 41 -8.46 -4.31 7.35
N ASP A 42 -9.00 -3.20 6.90
CA ASP A 42 -10.28 -3.15 6.21
C ASP A 42 -10.08 -3.51 4.73
N GLY A 43 -10.64 -4.63 4.33
CA GLY A 43 -10.68 -5.13 2.95
C GLY A 43 -12.08 -5.05 2.34
N THR A 44 -12.98 -4.21 2.85
CA THR A 44 -14.30 -3.97 2.24
C THR A 44 -14.14 -3.52 0.80
N PHE A 45 -13.35 -2.47 0.57
CA PHE A 45 -12.89 -2.06 -0.75
C PHE A 45 -11.39 -2.30 -0.88
N ALA A 46 -11.01 -3.24 -1.72
CA ALA A 46 -9.61 -3.50 -2.00
C ALA A 46 -9.17 -2.83 -3.30
N GLY A 47 -8.00 -2.19 -3.30
CA GLY A 47 -7.47 -1.46 -4.45
C GLY A 47 -6.57 -2.32 -5.33
N ASP A 48 -6.93 -2.50 -6.59
CA ASP A 48 -6.15 -3.21 -7.61
C ASP A 48 -5.46 -2.23 -8.56
N GLY A 49 -4.16 -2.42 -8.78
CA GLY A 49 -3.36 -1.64 -9.71
C GLY A 49 -2.49 -0.58 -9.03
N PRO A 50 -2.09 0.47 -9.76
CA PRO A 50 -1.10 1.44 -9.29
C PRO A 50 -1.68 2.36 -8.21
N GLY A 51 -1.24 2.13 -6.97
CA GLY A 51 -1.64 2.95 -5.83
C GLY A 51 -0.85 4.25 -5.70
N PRO A 52 -1.29 5.11 -4.78
CA PRO A 52 -2.53 5.01 -4.00
C PRO A 52 -3.75 5.59 -4.73
N ARG A 53 -3.58 6.44 -5.74
CA ARG A 53 -4.68 7.25 -6.30
C ARG A 53 -5.33 6.67 -7.54
N ALA A 54 -4.63 5.82 -8.30
CA ALA A 54 -5.09 5.33 -9.60
C ALA A 54 -5.57 3.87 -9.61
N MET A 55 -5.84 3.31 -8.44
CA MET A 55 -6.33 1.94 -8.30
C MET A 55 -7.77 1.78 -8.80
N SER A 56 -8.10 0.57 -9.25
CA SER A 56 -9.47 0.12 -9.44
C SER A 56 -9.94 -0.54 -8.14
N PHE A 57 -11.13 -0.22 -7.66
CA PHE A 57 -11.66 -0.88 -6.48
C PHE A 57 -12.24 -2.25 -6.83
N LYS A 58 -12.15 -3.17 -5.87
CA LYS A 58 -12.84 -4.46 -5.84
C LYS A 58 -13.51 -4.61 -4.47
N VAL A 59 -14.80 -4.93 -4.43
CA VAL A 59 -15.49 -5.23 -3.17
C VAL A 59 -15.11 -6.64 -2.76
N LYS A 60 -14.54 -6.79 -1.56
CA LYS A 60 -14.05 -8.06 -1.03
C LYS A 60 -14.72 -8.48 0.27
N ASN A 61 -15.16 -7.53 1.09
CA ASN A 61 -15.86 -7.77 2.35
C ASN A 61 -15.03 -8.56 3.37
N TYR A 62 -13.72 -8.31 3.42
CA TYR A 62 -12.83 -8.95 4.38
C TYR A 62 -12.36 -7.94 5.41
N ILE A 63 -12.28 -8.39 6.65
CA ILE A 63 -11.54 -7.73 7.72
C ILE A 63 -10.48 -8.72 8.21
N LEU A 64 -9.22 -8.29 8.26
CA LEU A 64 -8.14 -9.05 8.84
C LEU A 64 -7.64 -8.33 10.08
N ALA A 65 -7.26 -9.12 11.11
CA ALA A 65 -6.68 -8.57 12.32
C ALA A 65 -5.57 -9.51 12.83
N SER A 66 -4.48 -8.94 13.35
CA SER A 66 -3.38 -9.73 13.91
C SER A 66 -2.51 -8.90 14.83
N TYR A 67 -1.90 -9.53 15.82
CA TYR A 67 -0.75 -9.01 16.55
C TYR A 67 0.56 -9.16 15.77
N ASP A 68 0.63 -10.07 14.81
CA ASP A 68 1.76 -10.22 13.90
C ASP A 68 1.54 -9.39 12.65
N GLN A 69 2.33 -8.31 12.54
CA GLN A 69 2.26 -7.33 11.43
C GLN A 69 2.72 -7.94 10.10
N VAL A 70 3.59 -8.93 10.15
CA VAL A 70 4.09 -9.64 8.96
C VAL A 70 3.05 -10.65 8.49
N ALA A 71 2.42 -11.35 9.41
CA ALA A 71 1.39 -12.33 9.10
C ALA A 71 0.16 -11.69 8.42
N ILE A 72 -0.34 -10.56 8.93
CA ILE A 72 -1.48 -9.87 8.30
C ILE A 72 -1.17 -9.40 6.88
N ASP A 73 0.03 -8.86 6.64
CA ASP A 73 0.50 -8.46 5.31
C ASP A 73 0.67 -9.68 4.39
N SER A 74 1.15 -10.81 4.93
CA SER A 74 1.32 -12.08 4.20
C SER A 74 -0.02 -12.64 3.74
N ILE A 75 -0.98 -12.77 4.64
CA ILE A 75 -2.33 -13.25 4.30
C ILE A 75 -3.00 -12.32 3.30
N SER A 76 -2.86 -11.00 3.47
CA SER A 76 -3.33 -10.02 2.48
C SER A 76 -2.75 -10.25 1.10
N ALA A 77 -1.44 -10.46 1.01
CA ALA A 77 -0.75 -10.72 -0.24
C ALA A 77 -1.23 -12.02 -0.91
N LYS A 78 -1.39 -13.10 -0.12
CA LYS A 78 -1.96 -14.37 -0.60
C LYS A 78 -3.36 -14.18 -1.15
N LEU A 79 -4.25 -13.50 -0.44
CA LEU A 79 -5.61 -13.22 -0.90
C LEU A 79 -5.62 -12.44 -2.21
N MET A 80 -4.71 -11.48 -2.40
CA MET A 80 -4.54 -10.74 -3.64
C MET A 80 -3.99 -11.60 -4.80
N GLY A 81 -3.46 -12.81 -4.53
CA GLY A 81 -2.88 -13.71 -5.53
C GLY A 81 -1.38 -13.53 -5.71
N PHE A 82 -0.68 -12.95 -4.73
CA PHE A 82 0.77 -12.86 -4.70
C PHE A 82 1.37 -13.95 -3.80
N ASP A 83 2.58 -14.38 -4.11
CA ASP A 83 3.40 -15.16 -3.18
C ASP A 83 4.04 -14.18 -2.16
N PRO A 84 3.71 -14.28 -0.85
CA PRO A 84 4.28 -13.39 0.16
C PRO A 84 5.80 -13.47 0.25
N MET A 85 6.40 -14.65 0.03
CA MET A 85 7.85 -14.82 0.10
C MET A 85 8.59 -14.19 -1.09
N GLN A 86 7.91 -13.87 -2.17
CA GLN A 86 8.46 -13.07 -3.28
C GLN A 86 8.39 -11.55 -2.99
N ILE A 87 7.72 -11.14 -1.93
CA ILE A 87 7.66 -9.73 -1.51
C ILE A 87 8.83 -9.46 -0.56
N LEU A 88 9.87 -8.80 -1.05
CA LEU A 88 11.15 -8.66 -0.37
C LEU A 88 11.02 -8.18 1.09
N LYS A 89 10.20 -7.16 1.38
CA LYS A 89 9.98 -6.69 2.76
C LYS A 89 9.44 -7.78 3.69
N LEU A 90 8.56 -8.66 3.20
CA LEU A 90 7.97 -9.73 4.01
C LEU A 90 8.98 -10.83 4.27
N ARG A 91 9.77 -11.18 3.24
CA ARG A 91 10.86 -12.15 3.38
C ARG A 91 11.91 -11.67 4.38
N ILE A 92 12.41 -10.44 4.26
CA ILE A 92 13.40 -9.88 5.19
C ILE A 92 12.85 -9.83 6.62
N ALA A 93 11.60 -9.41 6.81
CA ALA A 93 10.98 -9.37 8.13
C ALA A 93 10.84 -10.77 8.75
N HIS A 94 10.49 -11.77 7.96
CA HIS A 94 10.40 -13.17 8.38
C HIS A 94 11.78 -13.73 8.78
N GLU A 95 12.77 -13.54 7.92
CA GLU A 95 14.16 -13.97 8.16
C GLU A 95 14.78 -13.29 9.39
N ALA A 96 14.34 -12.06 9.69
CA ALA A 96 14.74 -11.30 10.87
C ALA A 96 13.95 -11.67 12.15
N GLY A 97 13.03 -12.63 12.09
CA GLY A 97 12.22 -13.06 13.24
C GLY A 97 11.18 -12.04 13.72
N LEU A 98 10.81 -11.05 12.88
CA LEU A 98 9.84 -10.00 13.23
C LEU A 98 8.38 -10.43 13.04
N GLY A 99 8.14 -11.62 12.50
CA GLY A 99 6.82 -12.20 12.28
C GLY A 99 6.83 -13.25 11.18
N ILE A 100 5.67 -13.83 10.88
CA ILE A 100 5.55 -14.99 10.00
C ILE A 100 5.08 -14.57 8.61
N ALA A 101 5.91 -14.75 7.56
CA ALA A 101 5.53 -14.45 6.18
C ALA A 101 5.06 -15.66 5.37
N LYS A 102 5.34 -16.90 5.81
CA LYS A 102 4.89 -18.09 5.09
C LYS A 102 3.44 -18.42 5.47
N PRO A 103 2.49 -18.40 4.52
CA PRO A 103 1.07 -18.65 4.84
C PRO A 103 0.80 -20.02 5.46
N SER A 104 1.60 -21.02 5.14
CA SER A 104 1.49 -22.37 5.72
C SER A 104 1.83 -22.45 7.21
N GLU A 105 2.56 -21.47 7.73
CA GLU A 105 2.96 -21.39 9.14
C GLU A 105 2.01 -20.47 9.95
N ILE A 106 1.06 -19.79 9.29
CA ILE A 106 0.13 -18.84 9.90
C ILE A 106 -1.18 -19.57 10.25
N LYS A 107 -1.52 -19.60 11.52
CA LYS A 107 -2.84 -20.07 11.95
C LYS A 107 -3.89 -18.99 11.69
N VAL A 108 -4.80 -19.25 10.77
CA VAL A 108 -5.93 -18.37 10.47
C VAL A 108 -7.17 -18.84 11.21
N ASN A 109 -7.81 -17.95 11.96
CA ASN A 109 -9.10 -18.18 12.61
C ASN A 109 -10.17 -17.38 11.85
N GLY A 110 -11.32 -18.00 11.58
CA GLY A 110 -12.41 -17.38 10.81
C GLY A 110 -12.61 -18.05 9.46
N ASP A 111 -12.92 -17.24 8.44
CA ASP A 111 -13.21 -17.75 7.10
C ASP A 111 -11.99 -18.42 6.46
N SER A 112 -12.23 -19.54 5.75
CA SER A 112 -11.16 -20.23 5.03
C SER A 112 -10.61 -19.36 3.88
N ILE A 113 -9.30 -19.20 3.86
CA ILE A 113 -8.58 -18.46 2.85
C ILE A 113 -7.87 -19.36 1.82
N GLU A 114 -7.93 -20.69 1.99
CA GLU A 114 -7.11 -21.62 1.20
C GLU A 114 -7.34 -21.50 -0.29
N LYS A 115 -8.60 -21.48 -0.72
CA LYS A 115 -9.01 -21.40 -2.14
C LYS A 115 -9.19 -19.96 -2.63
N GLN A 116 -8.96 -18.96 -1.76
CA GLN A 116 -9.16 -17.57 -2.13
C GLN A 116 -8.00 -17.03 -2.95
N ASN A 117 -8.33 -16.48 -4.11
CA ASN A 117 -7.42 -15.73 -4.96
C ASN A 117 -8.19 -14.62 -5.67
N TRP A 118 -7.86 -13.38 -5.37
CA TRP A 118 -8.56 -12.22 -5.93
C TRP A 118 -8.03 -11.77 -7.28
N ASN A 119 -6.98 -12.41 -7.79
CA ASN A 119 -6.36 -12.13 -9.09
C ASN A 119 -6.06 -10.63 -9.28
N PHE A 120 -5.33 -10.04 -8.35
CA PHE A 120 -4.89 -8.66 -8.47
C PHE A 120 -3.77 -8.52 -9.49
N SER A 121 -3.74 -7.38 -10.16
CA SER A 121 -2.82 -7.11 -11.26
C SER A 121 -1.39 -6.87 -10.77
N LYS A 122 -0.44 -7.70 -11.22
CA LYS A 122 0.96 -7.65 -10.78
C LYS A 122 1.76 -6.46 -11.34
N ASN A 123 1.44 -5.98 -12.55
CA ASN A 123 2.34 -5.11 -13.33
C ASN A 123 1.72 -3.82 -13.86
N LYS A 124 0.63 -3.34 -13.28
CA LYS A 124 0.06 -2.04 -13.70
C LYS A 124 0.85 -0.89 -13.10
N ASN A 125 1.37 -0.01 -13.97
CA ASN A 125 2.05 1.20 -13.57
C ASN A 125 1.35 2.42 -14.18
N THR A 126 1.28 3.52 -13.44
CA THR A 126 0.99 4.84 -14.01
C THR A 126 2.24 5.43 -14.64
N PHE A 127 2.09 6.49 -15.44
CA PHE A 127 3.23 7.26 -15.93
C PHE A 127 4.13 7.71 -14.77
N ALA A 128 3.55 8.28 -13.72
CA ALA A 128 4.29 8.74 -12.54
C ALA A 128 5.08 7.61 -11.87
N SER A 129 4.49 6.41 -11.71
CA SER A 129 5.20 5.27 -11.11
C SER A 129 6.31 4.71 -12.02
N ARG A 130 6.17 4.82 -13.35
CA ARG A 130 7.26 4.47 -14.29
C ARG A 130 8.43 5.42 -14.16
N VAL A 131 8.18 6.72 -14.14
CA VAL A 131 9.23 7.74 -13.95
C VAL A 131 9.93 7.54 -12.61
N GLN A 132 9.19 7.30 -11.55
CA GLN A 132 9.75 7.03 -10.23
C GLN A 132 10.68 5.80 -10.24
N LYS A 133 10.28 4.71 -10.90
CA LYS A 133 11.12 3.51 -11.05
C LYS A 133 12.39 3.79 -11.84
N LEU A 134 12.33 4.60 -12.89
CA LEU A 134 13.52 4.99 -13.67
C LEU A 134 14.52 5.78 -12.82
N ILE A 135 14.04 6.62 -11.91
CA ILE A 135 14.88 7.44 -11.03
C ILE A 135 15.48 6.61 -9.89
N TYR A 136 14.70 5.75 -9.21
CA TYR A 136 15.21 5.00 -8.05
C TYR A 136 16.00 3.76 -8.41
N TRP A 137 15.60 3.05 -9.48
CA TRP A 137 16.17 1.72 -9.81
C TRP A 137 16.56 1.56 -11.28
N GLY A 138 16.33 2.58 -12.10
CA GLY A 138 16.60 2.57 -13.52
C GLY A 138 17.81 3.43 -13.92
N PRO A 139 17.95 3.74 -15.22
CA PRO A 139 19.08 4.48 -15.77
C PRO A 139 19.21 5.92 -15.25
N LEU A 140 18.16 6.51 -14.68
CA LEU A 140 18.20 7.85 -14.09
C LEU A 140 18.66 7.85 -12.62
N LYS A 141 19.06 6.70 -12.06
CA LYS A 141 19.55 6.59 -10.67
C LYS A 141 20.71 7.54 -10.35
N PRO A 142 21.69 7.80 -11.23
CA PRO A 142 22.75 8.79 -10.94
C PRO A 142 22.22 10.21 -10.68
N LEU A 143 21.08 10.56 -11.25
CA LEU A 143 20.42 11.86 -11.08
C LEU A 143 19.43 11.90 -9.89
N GLU A 144 19.25 10.81 -9.13
CA GLU A 144 18.30 10.72 -8.02
C GLU A 144 18.50 11.85 -7.02
N LYS A 145 19.76 12.06 -6.58
CA LYS A 145 20.07 13.10 -5.58
C LYS A 145 19.71 14.50 -6.09
N LEU A 146 20.04 14.80 -7.34
CA LEU A 146 19.73 16.07 -7.96
C LEU A 146 18.23 16.29 -8.12
N LEU A 147 17.50 15.29 -8.61
CA LEU A 147 16.07 15.41 -8.91
C LEU A 147 15.18 15.36 -7.66
N LEU A 148 15.55 14.54 -6.65
CA LEU A 148 14.66 14.25 -5.53
C LEU A 148 15.13 14.81 -4.19
N ARG A 149 16.38 15.29 -4.07
CA ARG A 149 16.92 15.85 -2.83
C ARG A 149 17.23 17.35 -2.90
N THR A 150 16.82 18.01 -3.99
CA THR A 150 16.91 19.46 -4.18
C THR A 150 15.49 20.04 -4.35
N PRO A 151 15.33 21.36 -4.38
CA PRO A 151 14.03 22.00 -4.65
C PRO A 151 13.36 21.57 -5.96
N LEU A 152 14.09 20.92 -6.89
CA LEU A 152 13.53 20.37 -8.12
C LEU A 152 12.45 19.31 -7.87
N VAL A 153 12.46 18.65 -6.72
CA VAL A 153 11.40 17.71 -6.33
C VAL A 153 10.01 18.36 -6.32
N ASN A 154 9.91 19.65 -6.08
CA ASN A 154 8.64 20.39 -6.12
C ASN A 154 7.99 20.36 -7.51
N LEU A 155 8.79 20.32 -8.58
CA LEU A 155 8.28 20.16 -9.95
C LEU A 155 7.64 18.78 -10.14
N ALA A 156 8.23 17.73 -9.56
CA ALA A 156 7.66 16.39 -9.60
C ALA A 156 6.34 16.32 -8.81
N PHE A 157 6.25 17.00 -7.65
CA PHE A 157 4.99 17.10 -6.89
C PHE A 157 3.92 17.87 -7.64
N LEU A 158 4.28 18.99 -8.28
CA LEU A 158 3.37 19.76 -9.12
C LEU A 158 2.86 18.93 -10.30
N ALA A 159 3.74 18.27 -11.04
CA ALA A 159 3.38 17.40 -12.16
C ALA A 159 2.48 16.24 -11.73
N SER A 160 2.79 15.60 -10.58
CA SER A 160 1.96 14.55 -10.02
C SER A 160 0.58 15.05 -9.62
N ASN A 161 0.50 16.24 -9.02
CA ASN A 161 -0.76 16.87 -8.61
C ASN A 161 -1.64 17.21 -9.84
N LEU A 162 -1.06 17.84 -10.85
CA LEU A 162 -1.75 18.14 -12.10
C LEU A 162 -2.25 16.87 -12.79
N TYR A 163 -1.39 15.85 -12.91
CA TYR A 163 -1.80 14.58 -13.50
C TYR A 163 -2.98 13.95 -12.76
N HIS A 164 -2.91 13.84 -11.43
CA HIS A 164 -3.95 13.13 -10.67
C HIS A 164 -5.23 13.94 -10.53
N ASN A 165 -5.15 15.24 -10.26
CA ASN A 165 -6.33 16.05 -9.97
C ASN A 165 -6.97 16.65 -11.22
N ALA A 166 -6.16 17.15 -12.16
CA ALA A 166 -6.72 17.80 -13.37
C ALA A 166 -7.07 16.76 -14.45
N PHE A 167 -6.23 15.74 -14.66
CA PHE A 167 -6.46 14.77 -15.72
C PHE A 167 -7.14 13.49 -15.19
N TRP A 168 -6.46 12.73 -14.32
CA TRP A 168 -6.93 11.40 -13.95
C TRP A 168 -8.29 11.44 -13.24
N LEU A 169 -8.44 12.29 -12.23
CA LEU A 169 -9.68 12.39 -11.48
C LEU A 169 -10.85 12.82 -12.38
N ARG A 170 -10.62 13.76 -13.29
CA ARG A 170 -11.65 14.30 -14.17
C ARG A 170 -12.15 13.27 -15.19
N PHE A 171 -11.25 12.52 -15.82
CA PHE A 171 -11.60 11.62 -16.93
C PHE A 171 -11.84 10.17 -16.50
N ILE A 172 -11.18 9.69 -15.44
CA ILE A 172 -11.22 8.29 -15.02
C ILE A 172 -11.78 8.18 -13.59
N GLY A 173 -11.25 8.96 -12.65
CA GLY A 173 -11.50 8.81 -11.23
C GLY A 173 -12.97 9.02 -10.86
N LYS A 174 -13.63 10.07 -11.38
CA LYS A 174 -15.04 10.35 -11.12
C LYS A 174 -15.95 9.16 -11.47
N SER A 175 -15.70 8.49 -12.61
CA SER A 175 -16.48 7.32 -13.00
C SER A 175 -16.28 6.17 -12.02
N ARG A 176 -15.04 5.93 -11.57
CA ARG A 176 -14.74 4.87 -10.58
C ARG A 176 -15.38 5.16 -9.24
N VAL A 177 -15.29 6.40 -8.76
CA VAL A 177 -15.92 6.83 -7.51
C VAL A 177 -17.43 6.64 -7.58
N ARG A 178 -18.09 7.09 -8.67
CA ARG A 178 -19.53 6.88 -8.85
C ARG A 178 -19.90 5.40 -8.76
N LYS A 179 -19.18 4.54 -9.49
CA LYS A 179 -19.42 3.08 -9.42
C LYS A 179 -19.21 2.51 -8.01
N ALA A 180 -18.27 3.03 -7.23
CA ALA A 180 -18.11 2.61 -5.84
C ALA A 180 -19.31 3.00 -4.98
N PHE A 181 -19.87 4.19 -5.18
CA PHE A 181 -21.08 4.64 -4.47
C PHE A 181 -22.36 3.89 -4.90
N GLU A 182 -22.39 3.26 -6.07
CA GLU A 182 -23.49 2.40 -6.52
C GLU A 182 -23.49 1.01 -5.83
N THR A 183 -22.41 0.62 -5.15
CA THR A 183 -22.37 -0.62 -4.37
C THR A 183 -23.16 -0.51 -3.07
N ASN A 184 -23.48 -1.66 -2.43
CA ASN A 184 -24.17 -1.66 -1.13
C ASN A 184 -23.39 -0.85 -0.07
N TRP A 185 -22.07 -1.02 -0.01
CA TRP A 185 -21.22 -0.27 0.90
C TRP A 185 -21.16 1.22 0.57
N GLY A 186 -21.09 1.56 -0.71
CA GLY A 186 -21.13 2.95 -1.15
C GLY A 186 -22.43 3.64 -0.78
N ARG A 187 -23.57 2.95 -0.94
CA ARG A 187 -24.89 3.47 -0.50
C ARG A 187 -24.95 3.64 1.01
N LEU A 188 -24.44 2.65 1.76
CA LEU A 188 -24.34 2.76 3.22
C LEU A 188 -23.49 3.94 3.65
N LEU A 189 -22.27 4.08 3.10
CA LEU A 189 -21.40 5.22 3.39
C LEU A 189 -22.07 6.57 3.08
N SER A 190 -22.85 6.65 1.99
CA SER A 190 -23.56 7.86 1.61
C SER A 190 -24.73 8.21 2.56
N SER A 191 -25.23 7.23 3.34
CA SER A 191 -26.31 7.46 4.31
C SER A 191 -25.82 8.12 5.61
N TYR A 192 -24.51 8.06 5.90
CA TYR A 192 -23.95 8.75 7.05
C TYR A 192 -23.90 10.26 6.79
N LYS A 193 -24.55 11.03 7.65
CA LYS A 193 -24.40 12.49 7.62
C LYS A 193 -22.96 12.85 7.98
N ILE A 194 -22.27 13.51 7.07
CA ILE A 194 -20.97 14.11 7.39
C ILE A 194 -21.29 15.27 8.32
N ILE A 195 -21.06 15.09 9.61
CA ILE A 195 -21.05 16.22 10.55
C ILE A 195 -19.81 17.03 10.17
N LYS A 196 -20.02 18.14 9.46
CA LYS A 196 -18.93 19.10 9.22
C LYS A 196 -18.52 19.65 10.59
N PRO A 197 -17.21 19.65 10.90
CA PRO A 197 -16.70 20.29 12.12
C PRO A 197 -16.98 21.78 12.14
#